data_57ce1d2fef92baca6d2af6e0bdae73dd
#
_entry.id   57ce1d2fef92baca6d2af6e0bdae73dd
#
_cell.length_a   1.000
_cell.length_b   1.000
_cell.length_c   1.000
_cell.angle_alpha   90.00
_cell.angle_beta   90.00
_cell.angle_gamma   90.00
#
_symmetry.space_group_name_H-M   'P 1'
#
loop_
_entity.id
_entity.type
_entity.pdbx_description
1 polymer ?
#
loop_
_entity_poly.entity_id
_entity_poly.type
_entity_poly.pdbx_seq_one_letter_code
_entity_poly.pdbx_strand_id
1 'polypeptide(L)'
;LRVAGSHGQTVIHLPSGPSPSTLQLGEPSFLAEELGVPVVSDFRPRDMAAGGEGAPLIPFFDEFVFGAGPPRVLQNIGGIANASLAGRGVKTFGFDTGPGNCLMDLAARRLSGGRLAYDRGGALALRGRPDEARARNLLRLPFFSRRPPKSLDRSQFGAGFLARHFPSRGKSPEDLMATVTYFTALTIADAYRRFVFPRARVREAVLSGGGSLNRALVLGLRRLLHPLPVRIISDFGIAPLAKEPAAMALMAALAVEGRINHCPKATGARGARVLGKITPA
;
A
#
# COMPACT_ATOMS: atom_id res chain seq x y z
N LEU A 1 18.31 8.01 19.83
CA LEU A 1 16.93 8.27 19.43
C LEU A 1 16.52 9.62 19.99
N ARG A 2 15.77 10.44 19.22
CA ARG A 2 15.28 11.76 19.67
C ARG A 2 13.77 11.83 19.77
N VAL A 3 13.07 11.00 19.00
CA VAL A 3 11.62 10.89 18.95
C VAL A 3 11.25 9.54 18.36
N ALA A 4 10.14 8.97 18.77
CA ALA A 4 9.54 7.81 18.13
C ALA A 4 8.18 8.17 17.49
N GLY A 5 7.84 7.52 16.37
CA GLY A 5 6.55 7.65 15.73
C GLY A 5 5.77 6.34 15.82
N SER A 6 4.59 6.36 16.43
CA SER A 6 3.72 5.20 16.56
C SER A 6 2.40 5.43 15.82
N HIS A 7 2.15 4.62 14.78
CA HIS A 7 0.85 4.64 14.11
C HIS A 7 -0.22 3.89 14.90
N GLY A 8 0.18 2.91 15.70
CA GLY A 8 -0.75 1.98 16.34
C GLY A 8 -1.46 1.05 15.34
N GLN A 9 -2.37 0.22 15.83
CA GLN A 9 -3.20 -0.67 15.03
C GLN A 9 -4.56 -0.04 14.78
N THR A 10 -4.91 0.23 13.53
CA THR A 10 -6.24 0.74 13.20
C THR A 10 -7.30 -0.33 13.42
N VAL A 11 -8.27 -0.04 14.28
CA VAL A 11 -9.43 -0.91 14.56
C VAL A 11 -10.73 -0.32 14.02
N ILE A 12 -10.83 1.01 13.97
CA ILE A 12 -11.98 1.72 13.39
C ILE A 12 -11.46 2.88 12.53
N HIS A 13 -12.03 3.03 11.35
CA HIS A 13 -11.75 4.17 10.49
C HIS A 13 -12.98 4.51 9.67
N LEU A 14 -13.68 5.56 10.09
CA LEU A 14 -14.92 6.06 9.52
C LEU A 14 -14.73 7.52 9.11
N PRO A 15 -14.08 7.78 7.95
CA PRO A 15 -13.70 9.14 7.55
C PRO A 15 -14.87 9.99 7.08
N SER A 16 -15.99 9.37 6.72
CA SER A 16 -17.21 10.02 6.21
C SER A 16 -18.41 9.78 7.12
N GLY A 17 -19.42 10.66 7.01
CA GLY A 17 -20.64 10.58 7.81
C GLY A 17 -20.77 11.76 8.78
N PRO A 18 -21.85 11.78 9.60
CA PRO A 18 -22.15 12.90 10.50
C PRO A 18 -21.13 13.06 11.64
N SER A 19 -20.42 11.99 12.00
CA SER A 19 -19.39 11.98 13.04
C SER A 19 -18.15 11.23 12.59
N PRO A 20 -17.30 11.85 11.74
CA PRO A 20 -16.07 11.19 11.29
C PRO A 20 -15.20 10.80 12.48
N SER A 21 -14.75 9.53 12.52
CA SER A 21 -13.97 9.02 13.64
C SER A 21 -12.93 8.00 13.17
N THR A 22 -11.87 7.87 13.95
CA THR A 22 -10.81 6.89 13.73
C THR A 22 -10.22 6.49 15.07
N LEU A 23 -9.89 5.21 15.22
CA LEU A 23 -9.26 4.67 16.42
C LEU A 23 -8.11 3.77 16.03
N GLN A 24 -6.95 4.10 16.55
CA GLN A 24 -5.76 3.29 16.53
C GLN A 24 -5.43 2.82 17.95
N LEU A 25 -5.22 1.52 18.13
CA LEU A 25 -4.75 0.95 19.41
C LEU A 25 -3.22 0.96 19.46
N GLY A 26 -2.70 1.23 20.63
CA GLY A 26 -1.26 1.32 20.92
C GLY A 26 -1.01 2.57 21.76
N GLU A 27 -0.99 2.38 23.11
CA GLU A 27 -0.80 3.48 24.05
C GLU A 27 0.63 4.02 23.97
N PRO A 28 0.82 5.28 23.57
CA PRO A 28 2.17 5.84 23.37
C PRO A 28 2.95 6.07 24.68
N SER A 29 2.27 6.17 25.83
CA SER A 29 2.92 6.40 27.12
C SER A 29 3.88 5.27 27.50
N PHE A 30 3.51 4.01 27.21
CA PHE A 30 4.41 2.88 27.44
C PHE A 30 5.68 2.95 26.60
N LEU A 31 5.55 3.43 25.36
CA LEU A 31 6.71 3.62 24.49
C LEU A 31 7.57 4.79 24.95
N ALA A 32 6.97 5.87 25.43
CA ALA A 32 7.70 7.03 25.93
C ALA A 32 8.52 6.68 27.17
N GLU A 33 7.91 6.00 28.15
CA GLU A 33 8.58 5.52 29.36
C GLU A 33 9.73 4.55 29.04
N GLU A 34 9.49 3.56 28.18
CA GLU A 34 10.49 2.54 27.82
C GLU A 34 11.68 3.12 27.03
N LEU A 35 11.40 4.06 26.12
CA LEU A 35 12.41 4.62 25.23
C LEU A 35 13.10 5.87 25.78
N GLY A 36 12.53 6.53 26.78
CA GLY A 36 13.02 7.80 27.32
C GLY A 36 13.05 8.93 26.28
N VAL A 37 12.10 8.92 25.34
CA VAL A 37 11.99 9.96 24.31
C VAL A 37 10.52 10.26 24.01
N PRO A 38 10.19 11.47 23.54
CA PRO A 38 8.82 11.79 23.12
C PRO A 38 8.31 10.82 22.04
N VAL A 39 7.04 10.46 22.13
CA VAL A 39 6.36 9.61 21.14
C VAL A 39 5.26 10.40 20.45
N VAL A 40 5.26 10.41 19.13
CA VAL A 40 4.18 11.00 18.31
C VAL A 40 3.26 9.90 17.82
N SER A 41 1.99 10.04 18.11
CA SER A 41 0.92 9.10 17.75
C SER A 41 -0.29 9.83 17.17
N ASP A 42 -1.38 9.11 16.88
CA ASP A 42 -2.66 9.71 16.43
C ASP A 42 -2.54 10.68 15.27
N PHE A 43 -1.85 10.30 14.21
CA PHE A 43 -1.64 11.16 13.04
C PHE A 43 -2.94 11.46 12.26
N ARG A 44 -3.91 10.53 12.26
CA ARG A 44 -5.14 10.63 11.45
C ARG A 44 -6.16 11.66 11.92
N PRO A 45 -6.44 11.80 13.25
CA PRO A 45 -7.51 12.67 13.74
C PRO A 45 -7.40 14.13 13.30
N ARG A 46 -6.18 14.70 13.25
CA ARG A 46 -5.99 16.09 12.87
C ARG A 46 -6.22 16.36 11.39
N ASP A 47 -5.88 15.41 10.53
CA ASP A 47 -6.20 15.46 9.10
C ASP A 47 -7.72 15.42 8.90
N MET A 48 -8.41 14.51 9.59
CA MET A 48 -9.88 14.41 9.55
C MET A 48 -10.55 15.67 10.06
N ALA A 49 -10.08 16.28 11.15
CA ALA A 49 -10.56 17.57 11.65
C ALA A 49 -10.34 18.70 10.64
N ALA A 50 -9.32 18.61 9.80
CA ALA A 50 -9.11 19.52 8.67
C ALA A 50 -9.98 19.20 7.44
N GLY A 51 -10.90 18.22 7.55
CA GLY A 51 -11.82 17.79 6.50
C GLY A 51 -11.22 16.78 5.53
N GLY A 52 -10.07 16.19 5.85
CA GLY A 52 -9.49 15.10 5.13
C GLY A 52 -10.03 13.73 5.58
N GLU A 53 -9.69 12.69 4.85
CA GLU A 53 -10.09 11.32 5.18
C GLU A 53 -9.15 10.63 6.19
N GLY A 54 -8.07 11.30 6.67
CA GLY A 54 -7.10 10.70 7.59
C GLY A 54 -6.21 9.61 6.95
N ALA A 55 -6.38 9.39 5.67
CA ALA A 55 -5.66 8.40 4.85
C ALA A 55 -5.71 8.78 3.36
N PRO A 56 -4.73 8.36 2.55
CA PRO A 56 -3.47 7.71 2.91
C PRO A 56 -2.43 8.70 3.45
N LEU A 57 -1.60 8.30 4.41
CA LEU A 57 -0.52 9.14 4.98
C LEU A 57 0.80 8.98 4.22
N ILE A 58 1.05 7.81 3.63
CA ILE A 58 2.31 7.46 2.96
C ILE A 58 2.67 8.36 1.76
N PRO A 59 1.73 8.91 0.98
CA PRO A 59 2.08 9.83 -0.11
C PRO A 59 2.90 11.04 0.33
N PHE A 60 2.82 11.46 1.59
CA PHE A 60 3.71 12.49 2.13
C PHE A 60 5.18 12.04 2.12
N PHE A 61 5.46 10.83 2.59
CA PHE A 61 6.80 10.26 2.55
C PHE A 61 7.31 10.12 1.10
N ASP A 62 6.44 9.66 0.21
CA ASP A 62 6.77 9.52 -1.21
C ASP A 62 7.12 10.87 -1.84
N GLU A 63 6.36 11.91 -1.52
CA GLU A 63 6.64 13.28 -1.98
C GLU A 63 7.94 13.83 -1.38
N PHE A 64 8.18 13.57 -0.09
CA PHE A 64 9.39 14.03 0.60
C PHE A 64 10.66 13.39 0.00
N VAL A 65 10.63 12.08 -0.24
CA VAL A 65 11.81 11.33 -0.73
C VAL A 65 12.01 11.45 -2.24
N PHE A 66 10.93 11.43 -3.02
CA PHE A 66 10.98 11.33 -4.48
C PHE A 66 10.50 12.58 -5.21
N GLY A 67 9.88 13.53 -4.52
CA GLY A 67 9.24 14.71 -5.14
C GLY A 67 10.18 15.61 -5.93
N ALA A 68 11.45 15.72 -5.53
CA ALA A 68 12.46 16.49 -6.27
C ALA A 68 13.01 15.78 -7.51
N GLY A 69 12.79 14.45 -7.63
CA GLY A 69 13.27 13.62 -8.73
C GLY A 69 12.32 13.55 -9.93
N PRO A 70 12.63 12.73 -10.94
CA PRO A 70 11.72 12.49 -12.05
C PRO A 70 10.42 11.80 -11.58
N PRO A 71 9.30 11.94 -12.32
CA PRO A 71 8.05 11.31 -11.96
C PRO A 71 8.18 9.78 -11.82
N ARG A 72 7.76 9.25 -10.67
CA ARG A 72 7.78 7.83 -10.32
C ARG A 72 6.42 7.39 -9.80
N VAL A 73 6.06 6.16 -10.09
CA VAL A 73 4.97 5.52 -9.37
C VAL A 73 5.55 4.64 -8.25
N LEU A 74 5.14 4.92 -7.02
CA LEU A 74 5.56 4.23 -5.81
C LEU A 74 4.46 3.24 -5.45
N GLN A 75 4.72 1.95 -5.64
CA GLN A 75 3.76 0.87 -5.39
C GLN A 75 4.06 0.18 -4.08
N ASN A 76 3.20 0.34 -3.09
CA ASN A 76 3.23 -0.48 -1.89
C ASN A 76 2.38 -1.74 -2.11
N ILE A 77 2.92 -2.92 -1.78
CA ILE A 77 2.25 -4.21 -1.91
C ILE A 77 2.19 -4.87 -0.53
N GLY A 78 1.22 -4.41 0.26
CA GLY A 78 0.81 -5.01 1.54
C GLY A 78 -0.32 -6.01 1.34
N GLY A 79 -1.23 -6.13 2.30
CA GLY A 79 -2.45 -6.92 2.14
C GLY A 79 -3.31 -6.40 0.98
N ILE A 80 -3.51 -5.10 0.92
CA ILE A 80 -4.00 -4.34 -0.23
C ILE A 80 -2.81 -3.68 -0.92
N ALA A 81 -2.87 -3.57 -2.23
CA ALA A 81 -1.87 -2.88 -3.05
C ALA A 81 -2.32 -1.44 -3.32
N ASN A 82 -1.45 -0.47 -3.07
CA ASN A 82 -1.72 0.94 -3.32
C ASN A 82 -0.54 1.61 -4.04
N ALA A 83 -0.85 2.61 -4.84
CA ALA A 83 0.12 3.36 -5.60
C ALA A 83 0.03 4.85 -5.29
N SER A 84 1.16 5.53 -5.28
CA SER A 84 1.24 6.99 -5.34
C SER A 84 2.12 7.44 -6.51
N LEU A 85 1.80 8.59 -7.07
CA LEU A 85 2.60 9.26 -8.07
C LEU A 85 3.32 10.43 -7.39
N ALA A 86 4.65 10.47 -7.47
CA ALA A 86 5.46 11.56 -6.96
C ALA A 86 6.59 11.90 -7.93
N GLY A 87 7.03 13.14 -7.91
CA GLY A 87 8.13 13.63 -8.75
C GLY A 87 7.98 15.09 -9.15
N ARG A 88 9.02 15.63 -9.76
CA ARG A 88 9.05 17.02 -10.20
C ARG A 88 7.98 17.28 -11.27
N GLY A 89 7.22 18.35 -11.06
CA GLY A 89 6.21 18.79 -12.03
C GLY A 89 4.92 17.96 -12.05
N VAL A 90 4.76 16.99 -11.13
CA VAL A 90 3.52 16.22 -11.00
C VAL A 90 2.82 16.53 -9.69
N LYS A 91 1.51 16.51 -9.73
CA LYS A 91 0.68 16.60 -8.53
C LYS A 91 0.65 15.22 -7.87
N THR A 92 1.19 15.14 -6.65
CA THR A 92 1.15 13.89 -5.86
C THR A 92 -0.29 13.47 -5.60
N PHE A 93 -0.59 12.21 -5.87
CA PHE A 93 -1.85 11.56 -5.53
C PHE A 93 -1.62 10.09 -5.24
N GLY A 94 -2.54 9.45 -4.53
CA GLY A 94 -2.46 8.02 -4.22
C GLY A 94 -3.84 7.35 -4.28
N PHE A 95 -3.87 6.04 -4.50
CA PHE A 95 -5.09 5.23 -4.54
C PHE A 95 -4.79 3.73 -4.46
N ASP A 96 -5.79 2.94 -4.09
CA ASP A 96 -5.67 1.48 -4.06
C ASP A 96 -5.79 0.90 -5.47
N THR A 97 -4.81 0.08 -5.86
CA THR A 97 -4.75 -0.55 -7.18
C THR A 97 -5.54 -1.86 -7.24
N GLY A 98 -5.68 -2.55 -6.10
CA GLY A 98 -6.36 -3.83 -6.01
C GLY A 98 -5.86 -4.67 -4.84
N PRO A 99 -6.14 -6.00 -4.85
CA PRO A 99 -5.58 -6.90 -3.86
C PRO A 99 -4.05 -6.93 -3.97
N GLY A 100 -3.39 -6.93 -2.83
CA GLY A 100 -1.96 -7.18 -2.72
C GLY A 100 -1.69 -8.63 -2.33
N ASN A 101 -1.09 -8.85 -1.15
CA ASN A 101 -0.77 -10.18 -0.65
C ASN A 101 -2.01 -10.95 -0.16
N CYS A 102 -3.13 -10.28 0.18
CA CYS A 102 -4.25 -10.91 0.87
C CYS A 102 -4.78 -12.16 0.14
N LEU A 103 -4.95 -12.09 -1.20
CA LEU A 103 -5.41 -13.26 -1.96
C LEU A 103 -4.32 -14.33 -2.10
N MET A 104 -3.06 -13.94 -2.27
CA MET A 104 -1.93 -14.87 -2.37
C MET A 104 -1.74 -15.62 -1.04
N ASP A 105 -1.83 -14.93 0.09
CA ASP A 105 -1.70 -15.53 1.42
C ASP A 105 -2.87 -16.49 1.71
N LEU A 106 -4.10 -16.10 1.37
CA LEU A 106 -5.26 -16.98 1.48
C LEU A 106 -5.13 -18.22 0.59
N ALA A 107 -4.64 -18.06 -0.64
CA ALA A 107 -4.39 -19.18 -1.54
C ALA A 107 -3.32 -20.12 -0.99
N ALA A 108 -2.20 -19.59 -0.49
CA ALA A 108 -1.13 -20.38 0.10
C ALA A 108 -1.63 -21.19 1.30
N ARG A 109 -2.39 -20.58 2.21
CA ARG A 109 -3.01 -21.26 3.36
C ARG A 109 -3.96 -22.36 2.93
N ARG A 110 -4.85 -22.07 1.99
CA ARG A 110 -5.84 -23.03 1.47
C ARG A 110 -5.17 -24.23 0.80
N LEU A 111 -4.18 -24.00 -0.07
CA LEU A 111 -3.50 -25.03 -0.84
C LEU A 111 -2.60 -25.93 0.02
N SER A 112 -2.09 -25.38 1.13
CA SER A 112 -1.22 -26.12 2.05
C SER A 112 -1.94 -26.76 3.24
N GLY A 113 -3.28 -26.64 3.32
CA GLY A 113 -4.02 -27.06 4.52
C GLY A 113 -3.62 -26.27 5.77
N GLY A 114 -3.30 -24.97 5.63
CA GLY A 114 -2.90 -24.08 6.73
C GLY A 114 -1.42 -24.09 7.07
N ARG A 115 -0.59 -24.95 6.46
CA ARG A 115 0.86 -25.07 6.75
C ARG A 115 1.69 -23.87 6.30
N LEU A 116 1.29 -23.21 5.23
CA LEU A 116 1.96 -22.02 4.70
C LEU A 116 1.12 -20.77 4.98
N ALA A 117 1.70 -19.80 5.67
CA ALA A 117 1.06 -18.50 5.87
C ALA A 117 1.03 -17.69 4.57
N TYR A 118 2.03 -17.84 3.69
CA TYR A 118 2.19 -17.18 2.41
C TYR A 118 3.15 -17.96 1.47
N ASP A 119 3.17 -17.63 0.18
CA ASP A 119 4.10 -18.19 -0.80
C ASP A 119 5.45 -17.47 -0.72
N ARG A 120 6.38 -18.03 0.06
CA ARG A 120 7.70 -17.43 0.29
C ARG A 120 8.46 -17.25 -1.03
N GLY A 121 8.82 -15.99 -1.33
CA GLY A 121 9.55 -15.64 -2.55
C GLY A 121 8.79 -15.91 -3.87
N GLY A 122 7.52 -16.32 -3.80
CA GLY A 122 6.74 -16.72 -4.98
C GLY A 122 7.10 -18.10 -5.51
N ALA A 123 7.64 -18.98 -4.65
CA ALA A 123 8.19 -20.28 -5.07
C ALA A 123 7.14 -21.22 -5.68
N LEU A 124 5.91 -21.23 -5.16
CA LEU A 124 4.81 -21.98 -5.75
C LEU A 124 4.36 -21.36 -7.07
N ALA A 125 4.14 -20.05 -7.09
CA ALA A 125 3.68 -19.34 -8.28
C ALA A 125 4.66 -19.44 -9.45
N LEU A 126 5.98 -19.47 -9.19
CA LEU A 126 7.03 -19.61 -10.23
C LEU A 126 7.00 -20.97 -10.95
N ARG A 127 6.45 -22.00 -10.33
CA ARG A 127 6.33 -23.33 -10.93
C ARG A 127 5.04 -23.54 -11.72
N GLY A 128 4.04 -22.65 -11.50
CA GLY A 128 2.76 -22.77 -12.16
C GLY A 128 2.62 -21.93 -13.42
N ARG A 129 1.56 -22.20 -14.17
CA ARG A 129 1.16 -21.45 -15.35
C ARG A 129 -0.12 -20.65 -15.02
N PRO A 130 -0.11 -19.31 -15.15
CA PRO A 130 -1.28 -18.50 -14.83
C PRO A 130 -2.37 -18.64 -15.89
N ASP A 131 -3.61 -18.75 -15.45
CA ASP A 131 -4.79 -18.58 -16.29
C ASP A 131 -5.04 -17.08 -16.51
N GLU A 132 -4.34 -16.54 -17.52
CA GLU A 132 -4.39 -15.12 -17.84
C GLU A 132 -5.79 -14.66 -18.26
N ALA A 133 -6.54 -15.51 -18.98
CA ALA A 133 -7.88 -15.19 -19.43
C ALA A 133 -8.84 -14.97 -18.25
N ARG A 134 -8.77 -15.84 -17.25
CA ARG A 134 -9.50 -15.70 -15.99
C ARG A 134 -9.14 -14.40 -15.28
N ALA A 135 -7.86 -14.14 -15.12
CA ALA A 135 -7.39 -12.92 -14.45
C ALA A 135 -7.86 -11.64 -15.17
N ARG A 136 -7.79 -11.62 -16.52
CA ARG A 136 -8.28 -10.48 -17.32
C ARG A 136 -9.79 -10.28 -17.19
N ASN A 137 -10.56 -11.36 -17.11
CA ASN A 137 -12.02 -11.28 -16.94
C ASN A 137 -12.39 -10.60 -15.60
N LEU A 138 -11.62 -10.83 -14.55
CA LEU A 138 -11.83 -10.21 -13.23
C LEU A 138 -11.59 -8.69 -13.22
N LEU A 139 -10.85 -8.13 -14.18
CA LEU A 139 -10.72 -6.67 -14.30
C LEU A 139 -12.03 -5.96 -14.67
N ARG A 140 -13.07 -6.71 -15.09
CA ARG A 140 -14.41 -6.15 -15.34
C ARG A 140 -15.19 -5.82 -14.07
N LEU A 141 -14.71 -6.25 -12.89
CA LEU A 141 -15.33 -5.92 -11.62
C LEU A 141 -15.33 -4.39 -11.41
N PRO A 142 -16.42 -3.81 -10.88
CA PRO A 142 -16.64 -2.35 -10.81
C PRO A 142 -15.51 -1.58 -10.13
N PHE A 143 -14.87 -2.16 -9.11
CA PHE A 143 -13.75 -1.52 -8.40
C PHE A 143 -12.63 -1.09 -9.36
N PHE A 144 -12.25 -1.91 -10.34
CA PHE A 144 -11.11 -1.63 -11.21
C PHE A 144 -11.37 -0.48 -12.19
N SER A 145 -12.61 -0.25 -12.58
CA SER A 145 -13.00 0.87 -13.45
C SER A 145 -13.24 2.20 -12.70
N ARG A 146 -13.42 2.14 -11.37
CA ARG A 146 -13.66 3.33 -10.54
C ARG A 146 -12.46 4.27 -10.57
N ARG A 147 -12.70 5.57 -10.80
CA ARG A 147 -11.65 6.60 -10.83
C ARG A 147 -11.12 6.90 -9.42
N PRO A 148 -9.81 7.21 -9.27
CA PRO A 148 -9.29 7.77 -8.03
C PRO A 148 -9.91 9.15 -7.70
N PRO A 149 -10.10 9.47 -6.39
CA PRO A 149 -9.67 8.69 -5.22
C PRO A 149 -10.50 7.43 -5.04
N LYS A 150 -9.86 6.30 -4.73
CA LYS A 150 -10.52 5.05 -4.41
C LYS A 150 -9.73 4.27 -3.39
N SER A 151 -10.43 3.74 -2.41
CA SER A 151 -9.93 2.83 -1.40
C SER A 151 -10.65 1.49 -1.47
N LEU A 152 -10.04 0.47 -0.91
CA LEU A 152 -10.49 -0.91 -0.96
C LEU A 152 -10.55 -1.48 0.45
N ASP A 153 -11.70 -2.05 0.79
CA ASP A 153 -11.82 -2.85 1.99
C ASP A 153 -11.23 -4.25 1.73
N ARG A 154 -10.34 -4.68 2.61
CA ARG A 154 -9.71 -6.00 2.56
C ARG A 154 -10.72 -7.15 2.52
N SER A 155 -11.90 -7.00 3.11
CA SER A 155 -12.97 -8.00 3.13
C SER A 155 -13.48 -8.34 1.73
N GLN A 156 -13.43 -7.39 0.78
CA GLN A 156 -13.88 -7.60 -0.60
C GLN A 156 -13.05 -8.64 -1.36
N PHE A 157 -11.79 -8.84 -0.95
CA PHE A 157 -10.88 -9.84 -1.52
C PHE A 157 -10.53 -10.93 -0.49
N GLY A 158 -11.52 -11.37 0.25
CA GLY A 158 -11.42 -12.41 1.27
C GLY A 158 -11.58 -13.84 0.73
N ALA A 159 -11.77 -14.78 1.65
CA ALA A 159 -11.92 -16.21 1.34
C ALA A 159 -13.08 -16.51 0.38
N GLY A 160 -14.21 -15.80 0.51
CA GLY A 160 -15.36 -15.93 -0.40
C GLY A 160 -15.02 -15.53 -1.83
N PHE A 161 -14.26 -14.45 -2.01
CA PHE A 161 -13.78 -14.03 -3.33
C PHE A 161 -12.84 -15.09 -3.93
N LEU A 162 -11.88 -15.57 -3.14
CA LEU A 162 -10.96 -16.62 -3.58
C LEU A 162 -11.70 -17.90 -4.01
N ALA A 163 -12.67 -18.35 -3.20
CA ALA A 163 -13.45 -19.54 -3.50
C ALA A 163 -14.26 -19.42 -4.79
N ARG A 164 -14.91 -18.27 -5.00
CA ARG A 164 -15.76 -18.01 -6.16
C ARG A 164 -14.96 -17.85 -7.46
N HIS A 165 -13.87 -17.11 -7.42
CA HIS A 165 -13.16 -16.68 -8.61
C HIS A 165 -11.90 -17.49 -8.92
N PHE A 166 -11.38 -18.24 -7.96
CA PHE A 166 -10.19 -19.09 -8.09
C PHE A 166 -10.47 -20.51 -7.56
N PRO A 167 -11.39 -21.27 -8.19
CA PRO A 167 -11.65 -22.64 -7.77
C PRO A 167 -10.42 -23.51 -8.01
N SER A 168 -10.15 -24.42 -7.08
CA SER A 168 -9.02 -25.35 -7.14
C SER A 168 -9.31 -26.60 -7.98
N ARG A 169 -10.59 -26.88 -8.28
CA ARG A 169 -10.98 -28.09 -9.04
C ARG A 169 -10.34 -28.11 -10.43
N GLY A 170 -9.63 -29.18 -10.73
CA GLY A 170 -8.96 -29.38 -12.02
C GLY A 170 -7.73 -28.50 -12.26
N LYS A 171 -7.18 -27.86 -11.23
CA LYS A 171 -5.98 -27.04 -11.30
C LYS A 171 -4.91 -27.57 -10.34
N SER A 172 -3.65 -27.50 -10.75
CA SER A 172 -2.55 -27.75 -9.82
C SER A 172 -2.46 -26.60 -8.79
N PRO A 173 -1.94 -26.88 -7.58
CA PRO A 173 -1.69 -25.83 -6.58
C PRO A 173 -0.82 -24.68 -7.13
N GLU A 174 0.18 -25.04 -7.94
CA GLU A 174 1.11 -24.11 -8.58
C GLU A 174 0.39 -23.19 -9.60
N ASP A 175 -0.47 -23.75 -10.45
CA ASP A 175 -1.22 -22.97 -11.46
C ASP A 175 -2.23 -22.02 -10.82
N LEU A 176 -2.87 -22.46 -9.74
CA LEU A 176 -3.77 -21.61 -8.99
C LEU A 176 -2.99 -20.47 -8.33
N MET A 177 -1.85 -20.78 -7.72
CA MET A 177 -1.00 -19.77 -7.08
C MET A 177 -0.44 -18.78 -8.12
N ALA A 178 0.02 -19.29 -9.28
CA ALA A 178 0.46 -18.45 -10.41
C ALA A 178 -0.66 -17.54 -10.91
N THR A 179 -1.91 -18.05 -10.99
CA THR A 179 -3.06 -17.26 -11.45
C THR A 179 -3.41 -16.14 -10.49
N VAL A 180 -3.42 -16.40 -9.19
CA VAL A 180 -3.69 -15.39 -8.15
C VAL A 180 -2.59 -14.32 -8.13
N THR A 181 -1.32 -14.74 -8.22
CA THR A 181 -0.17 -13.83 -8.26
C THR A 181 -0.20 -12.96 -9.53
N TYR A 182 -0.49 -13.57 -10.68
CA TYR A 182 -0.66 -12.84 -11.93
C TYR A 182 -1.82 -11.85 -11.89
N PHE A 183 -2.94 -12.20 -11.25
CA PHE A 183 -4.07 -11.28 -11.07
C PHE A 183 -3.65 -10.04 -10.27
N THR A 184 -2.90 -10.19 -9.18
CA THR A 184 -2.35 -9.04 -8.43
C THR A 184 -1.46 -8.18 -9.32
N ALA A 185 -0.52 -8.77 -10.08
CA ALA A 185 0.31 -8.01 -11.01
C ALA A 185 -0.51 -7.28 -12.09
N LEU A 186 -1.53 -7.94 -12.60
CA LEU A 186 -2.39 -7.41 -13.65
C LEU A 186 -3.24 -6.22 -13.16
N THR A 187 -3.81 -6.28 -11.94
CA THR A 187 -4.57 -5.16 -11.36
C THR A 187 -3.72 -3.92 -11.16
N ILE A 188 -2.47 -4.10 -10.73
CA ILE A 188 -1.50 -3.01 -10.60
C ILE A 188 -1.17 -2.40 -11.96
N ALA A 189 -0.84 -3.23 -12.96
CA ALA A 189 -0.50 -2.75 -14.29
C ALA A 189 -1.67 -2.06 -15.00
N ASP A 190 -2.89 -2.58 -14.85
CA ASP A 190 -4.12 -1.97 -15.38
C ASP A 190 -4.39 -0.61 -14.72
N ALA A 191 -4.22 -0.52 -13.41
CA ALA A 191 -4.38 0.73 -12.68
C ALA A 191 -3.39 1.81 -13.15
N TYR A 192 -2.14 1.44 -13.47
CA TYR A 192 -1.18 2.38 -14.04
C TYR A 192 -1.59 2.89 -15.41
N ARG A 193 -2.02 1.99 -16.31
CA ARG A 193 -2.49 2.35 -17.65
C ARG A 193 -3.68 3.28 -17.62
N ARG A 194 -4.63 3.03 -16.72
CA ARG A 194 -5.86 3.83 -16.61
C ARG A 194 -5.68 5.15 -15.90
N PHE A 195 -4.86 5.20 -14.83
CA PHE A 195 -4.92 6.30 -13.89
C PHE A 195 -3.58 7.02 -13.66
N VAL A 196 -2.44 6.39 -13.97
CA VAL A 196 -1.12 6.97 -13.77
C VAL A 196 -0.55 7.54 -15.07
N PHE A 197 -0.43 6.70 -16.10
CA PHE A 197 0.20 7.10 -17.37
C PHE A 197 -0.50 8.26 -18.10
N PRO A 198 -1.85 8.42 -18.02
CA PRO A 198 -2.50 9.61 -18.58
C PRO A 198 -2.16 10.92 -17.85
N ARG A 199 -1.58 10.85 -16.63
CA ARG A 199 -1.26 12.02 -15.80
C ARG A 199 0.19 12.46 -15.88
N ALA A 200 1.10 11.53 -16.16
CA ALA A 200 2.53 11.83 -16.19
C ALA A 200 3.32 10.81 -17.02
N ARG A 201 4.39 11.28 -17.65
CA ARG A 201 5.41 10.40 -18.22
C ARG A 201 6.28 9.85 -17.08
N VAL A 202 5.93 8.67 -16.59
CA VAL A 202 6.62 8.00 -15.48
C VAL A 202 7.97 7.47 -15.92
N ARG A 203 9.01 7.72 -15.14
CA ARG A 203 10.38 7.22 -15.37
C ARG A 203 10.51 5.75 -15.04
N GLU A 204 9.91 5.32 -13.92
CA GLU A 204 10.03 3.97 -13.36
C GLU A 204 8.94 3.70 -12.32
N ALA A 205 8.67 2.42 -12.07
CA ALA A 205 7.87 1.95 -10.95
C ALA A 205 8.80 1.48 -9.82
N VAL A 206 8.55 1.92 -8.59
CA VAL A 206 9.31 1.53 -7.40
C VAL A 206 8.41 0.75 -6.46
N LEU A 207 8.75 -0.52 -6.22
CA LEU A 207 7.97 -1.45 -5.40
C LEU A 207 8.45 -1.45 -3.95
N SER A 208 7.52 -1.49 -3.01
CA SER A 208 7.75 -1.64 -1.56
C SER A 208 6.72 -2.60 -0.96
N GLY A 209 6.85 -2.87 0.35
CA GLY A 209 6.00 -3.82 1.06
C GLY A 209 6.40 -5.28 0.83
N GLY A 210 5.75 -6.19 1.55
CA GLY A 210 6.07 -7.63 1.52
C GLY A 210 5.93 -8.27 0.14
N GLY A 211 5.00 -7.78 -0.69
CA GLY A 211 4.80 -8.29 -2.06
C GLY A 211 5.97 -8.00 -2.99
N SER A 212 6.78 -6.98 -2.71
CA SER A 212 8.00 -6.70 -3.49
C SER A 212 9.10 -7.76 -3.31
N LEU A 213 8.98 -8.62 -2.31
CA LEU A 213 9.85 -9.77 -2.06
C LEU A 213 9.38 -11.04 -2.78
N ASN A 214 8.20 -11.01 -3.39
CA ASN A 214 7.67 -12.12 -4.18
C ASN A 214 8.19 -12.05 -5.61
N ARG A 215 9.15 -12.91 -5.97
CA ARG A 215 9.81 -12.93 -7.28
C ARG A 215 8.83 -13.15 -8.43
N ALA A 216 7.83 -14.02 -8.27
CA ALA A 216 6.81 -14.28 -9.29
C ALA A 216 6.01 -13.00 -9.60
N LEU A 217 5.61 -12.27 -8.56
CA LEU A 217 4.89 -11.01 -8.69
C LEU A 217 5.75 -9.93 -9.37
N VAL A 218 7.01 -9.78 -8.95
CA VAL A 218 7.94 -8.80 -9.54
C VAL A 218 8.21 -9.10 -11.02
N LEU A 219 8.43 -10.37 -11.38
CA LEU A 219 8.60 -10.78 -12.78
C LEU A 219 7.34 -10.53 -13.61
N GLY A 220 6.16 -10.82 -13.03
CA GLY A 220 4.86 -10.51 -13.65
C GLY A 220 4.70 -9.01 -13.93
N LEU A 221 5.03 -8.16 -12.95
CA LEU A 221 4.99 -6.70 -13.10
C LEU A 221 5.98 -6.21 -14.16
N ARG A 222 7.23 -6.70 -14.15
CA ARG A 222 8.21 -6.36 -15.17
C ARG A 222 7.73 -6.70 -16.59
N ARG A 223 7.12 -7.88 -16.77
CA ARG A 223 6.54 -8.29 -18.05
C ARG A 223 5.37 -7.40 -18.47
N LEU A 224 4.43 -7.13 -17.55
CA LEU A 224 3.21 -6.38 -17.84
C LEU A 224 3.46 -4.89 -18.07
N LEU A 225 4.49 -4.32 -17.46
CA LEU A 225 4.81 -2.90 -17.51
C LEU A 225 5.92 -2.55 -18.53
N HIS A 226 6.54 -3.57 -19.18
CA HIS A 226 7.56 -3.31 -20.20
C HIS A 226 7.07 -2.26 -21.22
N PRO A 227 7.88 -1.27 -21.60
CA PRO A 227 9.32 -1.06 -21.28
C PRO A 227 9.58 -0.24 -20.00
N LEU A 228 8.57 0.05 -19.16
CA LEU A 228 8.78 0.80 -17.93
C LEU A 228 9.67 0.00 -16.95
N PRO A 229 10.81 0.56 -16.47
CA PRO A 229 11.63 -0.07 -15.46
C PRO A 229 10.85 -0.30 -14.15
N VAL A 230 11.00 -1.51 -13.58
CA VAL A 230 10.43 -1.87 -12.27
C VAL A 230 11.57 -2.19 -11.31
N ARG A 231 11.73 -1.33 -10.30
CA ARG A 231 12.77 -1.39 -9.27
C ARG A 231 12.16 -1.72 -7.91
N ILE A 232 13.00 -2.13 -6.98
CA ILE A 232 12.63 -2.31 -5.57
C ILE A 232 13.13 -1.09 -4.80
N ILE A 233 12.41 -0.69 -3.77
CA ILE A 233 12.77 0.49 -2.96
C ILE A 233 14.14 0.35 -2.27
N SER A 234 14.65 -0.88 -2.12
CA SER A 234 16.02 -1.13 -1.66
C SER A 234 17.09 -0.52 -2.56
N ASP A 235 16.81 -0.35 -3.84
CA ASP A 235 17.71 0.32 -4.79
C ASP A 235 17.88 1.83 -4.46
N PHE A 236 17.07 2.34 -3.56
CA PHE A 236 17.09 3.72 -3.04
C PHE A 236 17.50 3.77 -1.56
N GLY A 237 18.07 2.68 -1.02
CA GLY A 237 18.59 2.62 0.35
C GLY A 237 17.52 2.38 1.43
N ILE A 238 16.28 2.06 1.06
CA ILE A 238 15.17 1.81 2.00
C ILE A 238 14.80 0.34 1.93
N ALA A 239 14.85 -0.38 3.06
CA ALA A 239 14.40 -1.77 3.07
C ALA A 239 12.90 -1.87 2.69
N PRO A 240 12.47 -2.90 1.92
CA PRO A 240 11.10 -3.02 1.41
C PRO A 240 10.00 -2.93 2.48
N LEU A 241 10.27 -3.43 3.69
CA LEU A 241 9.34 -3.38 4.82
C LEU A 241 9.52 -2.15 5.72
N ALA A 242 10.54 -1.32 5.47
CA ALA A 242 10.84 -0.16 6.30
C ALA A 242 10.15 1.13 5.82
N LYS A 243 9.47 1.12 4.67
CA LYS A 243 8.83 2.33 4.12
C LYS A 243 7.82 2.96 5.07
N GLU A 244 6.91 2.16 5.62
CA GLU A 244 5.88 2.64 6.55
C GLU A 244 6.49 3.10 7.89
N PRO A 245 7.37 2.32 8.55
CA PRO A 245 8.09 2.79 9.73
C PRO A 245 8.90 4.07 9.48
N ALA A 246 9.59 4.17 8.35
CA ALA A 246 10.36 5.36 7.99
C ALA A 246 9.45 6.59 7.78
N ALA A 247 8.27 6.38 7.20
CA ALA A 247 7.27 7.45 7.05
C ALA A 247 6.79 7.95 8.42
N MET A 248 6.49 7.04 9.36
CA MET A 248 6.07 7.42 10.72
C MET A 248 7.19 8.14 11.47
N ALA A 249 8.44 7.67 11.36
CA ALA A 249 9.59 8.32 11.96
C ALA A 249 9.81 9.75 11.41
N LEU A 250 9.73 9.93 10.09
CA LEU A 250 9.80 11.25 9.46
C LEU A 250 8.67 12.16 9.92
N MET A 251 7.44 11.66 9.92
CA MET A 251 6.28 12.44 10.35
C MET A 251 6.39 12.85 11.82
N ALA A 252 6.91 11.96 12.69
CA ALA A 252 7.14 12.25 14.10
C ALA A 252 8.21 13.33 14.29
N ALA A 253 9.34 13.22 13.60
CA ALA A 253 10.41 14.22 13.66
C ALA A 253 9.91 15.61 13.27
N LEU A 254 9.16 15.69 12.16
CA LEU A 254 8.58 16.95 11.70
C LEU A 254 7.47 17.48 12.61
N ALA A 255 6.70 16.60 13.26
CA ALA A 255 5.68 17.02 14.23
C ALA A 255 6.29 17.73 15.45
N VAL A 256 7.38 17.19 16.01
CA VAL A 256 8.10 17.81 17.13
C VAL A 256 8.71 19.15 16.73
N GLU A 257 9.14 19.29 15.48
CA GLU A 257 9.65 20.55 14.93
C GLU A 257 8.54 21.56 14.55
N GLY A 258 7.26 21.21 14.72
CA GLY A 258 6.13 22.05 14.31
C GLY A 258 5.99 22.21 12.80
N ARG A 259 6.61 21.32 12.02
CA ARG A 259 6.61 21.36 10.55
C ARG A 259 5.52 20.48 9.95
N ILE A 260 5.00 20.92 8.79
CA ILE A 260 4.00 20.17 8.02
C ILE A 260 4.52 18.78 7.71
N ASN A 261 3.72 17.76 8.00
CA ASN A 261 4.07 16.35 7.87
C ASN A 261 2.97 15.50 7.20
N HIS A 262 2.17 16.11 6.34
CA HIS A 262 1.19 15.37 5.51
C HIS A 262 1.01 16.01 4.12
N CYS A 263 0.36 15.26 3.23
CA CYS A 263 0.00 15.71 1.89
C CYS A 263 -1.53 15.92 1.80
N PRO A 264 -2.06 17.16 1.97
CA PRO A 264 -3.50 17.42 1.93
C PRO A 264 -4.19 16.96 0.66
N LYS A 265 -3.47 17.01 -0.48
CA LYS A 265 -3.99 16.57 -1.78
C LYS A 265 -4.26 15.07 -1.85
N ALA A 266 -3.61 14.27 -1.00
CA ALA A 266 -3.81 12.83 -0.94
C ALA A 266 -5.00 12.46 -0.04
N THR A 267 -5.24 13.22 1.02
CA THR A 267 -6.29 12.95 2.01
C THR A 267 -7.58 13.75 1.80
N GLY A 268 -7.52 14.82 0.97
CA GLY A 268 -8.65 15.74 0.78
C GLY A 268 -8.77 16.83 1.85
N ALA A 269 -7.81 16.96 2.77
CA ALA A 269 -7.81 18.01 3.79
C ALA A 269 -7.80 19.42 3.18
N ARG A 270 -8.50 20.37 3.81
CA ARG A 270 -8.60 21.76 3.35
C ARG A 270 -7.28 22.55 3.36
N GLY A 271 -6.26 22.04 4.01
CA GLY A 271 -4.94 22.68 4.05
C GLY A 271 -3.94 21.89 4.88
N ALA A 272 -2.68 22.29 4.76
CA ALA A 272 -1.56 21.65 5.44
C ALA A 272 -1.68 21.81 6.97
N ARG A 273 -1.31 20.73 7.70
CA ARG A 273 -1.32 20.66 9.17
C ARG A 273 -0.08 19.93 9.66
N VAL A 274 0.22 20.13 10.92
CA VAL A 274 1.13 19.27 11.67
C VAL A 274 0.27 18.17 12.30
N LEU A 275 0.45 16.94 11.84
CA LEU A 275 -0.30 15.78 12.32
C LEU A 275 0.42 15.13 13.50
N GLY A 276 -0.36 14.47 14.35
CA GLY A 276 0.12 13.72 15.51
C GLY A 276 -0.14 14.42 16.83
N LYS A 277 -0.21 13.62 17.88
CA LYS A 277 -0.18 14.05 19.29
C LYS A 277 1.16 13.66 19.89
N ILE A 278 1.73 14.51 20.68
CA ILE A 278 3.05 14.29 21.32
C ILE A 278 2.81 13.86 22.76
N THR A 279 3.27 12.66 23.10
CA THR A 279 3.39 12.19 24.48
C THR A 279 4.84 12.49 24.90
N PRO A 280 5.08 13.30 25.92
CA PRO A 280 6.43 13.57 26.42
C PRO A 280 7.09 12.31 26.99
N ALA A 281 8.43 12.35 27.13
CA ALA A 281 9.19 11.32 27.84
C ALA A 281 8.97 11.38 29.33
#